data_aef8654f012d08e078ca12212cea4b04
#
_entry.id   aef8654f012d08e078ca12212cea4b04
#
_cell.length_a   1.000
_cell.length_b   1.000
_cell.length_c   1.000
_cell.angle_alpha   90.00
_cell.angle_beta   90.00
_cell.angle_gamma   90.00
#
_symmetry.space_group_name_H-M   'P 1'
#
loop_
_entity.id
_entity.type
_entity.pdbx_description
1 polymer ?
#
loop_
_entity_poly.entity_id
_entity_poly.type
_entity_poly.pdbx_seq_one_letter_code
_entity_poly.pdbx_strand_id
1 'polypeptide(L)'
;MTDSADYDPVCGMQVHDRRWVTTYRGREYVFCSEGCLALFRRDPALRLSHKGERARYDLVIVGGGPAGLTAAVYASLQHLHALLLARDLGGQAVDTSRIKNYMGYDLVTGPELLGRFRDQLLAQKYIEHRLDEVLSVARVADGFALQTRHGCRYEAPAVIIATGMHRRRLDVPGERRLLRRGVSYRLVHELERYQGQAVAVVGGGNSGIEAATALSRLGCRVTLISSGPLTGDAGDIARVEAAENTVVLTDHEVAAIEGEEQVNGLRVQPRGGGRERFLDVSAVFIEIGYLPNTDCVAPLVDRNRDGEIETGRDCSASIPGLFAAGDVTNGFGKRIIIAAGEGARAALAAGVFVRARQSGTASVQGPA
;
A
#
# COMPACT_ATOMS: atom_id res chain seq x y z
N MET A 1 -16.31 -9.54 22.21
CA MET A 1 -16.90 -9.57 20.86
C MET A 1 -15.87 -9.01 19.92
N THR A 2 -15.24 -9.86 19.11
CA THR A 2 -14.25 -9.42 18.12
C THR A 2 -14.98 -8.60 17.08
N ASP A 3 -14.66 -7.32 17.00
CA ASP A 3 -15.05 -6.41 15.92
C ASP A 3 -14.46 -6.96 14.62
N SER A 4 -15.13 -7.91 13.98
CA SER A 4 -14.78 -8.38 12.65
C SER A 4 -15.18 -7.24 11.71
N ALA A 5 -14.22 -6.46 11.27
CA ALA A 5 -14.45 -5.43 10.29
C ALA A 5 -15.19 -6.03 9.09
N ASP A 6 -16.32 -5.43 8.72
CA ASP A 6 -17.06 -5.82 7.53
C ASP A 6 -16.30 -5.38 6.27
N TYR A 7 -16.10 -6.30 5.33
CA TYR A 7 -15.46 -6.03 4.05
C TYR A 7 -16.42 -6.28 2.90
N ASP A 8 -16.42 -5.38 1.93
CA ASP A 8 -17.19 -5.49 0.70
C ASP A 8 -16.65 -6.66 -0.16
N PRO A 9 -17.46 -7.67 -0.46
CA PRO A 9 -17.00 -8.85 -1.22
C PRO A 9 -16.71 -8.56 -2.70
N VAL A 10 -17.09 -7.39 -3.22
CA VAL A 10 -16.83 -7.00 -4.61
C VAL A 10 -15.48 -6.29 -4.75
N CYS A 11 -15.12 -5.44 -3.79
CA CYS A 11 -13.93 -4.61 -3.89
C CYS A 11 -12.92 -4.77 -2.75
N GLY A 12 -13.24 -5.54 -1.71
CA GLY A 12 -12.36 -5.78 -0.56
C GLY A 12 -12.19 -4.58 0.38
N MET A 13 -12.85 -3.46 0.13
CA MET A 13 -12.75 -2.27 0.98
C MET A 13 -13.49 -2.48 2.30
N GLN A 14 -12.93 -1.95 3.38
CA GLN A 14 -13.59 -1.95 4.68
C GLN A 14 -14.86 -1.09 4.63
N VAL A 15 -15.97 -1.62 5.16
CA VAL A 15 -17.26 -0.95 5.22
C VAL A 15 -17.45 -0.38 6.62
N HIS A 16 -17.64 0.95 6.71
CA HIS A 16 -17.87 1.65 7.98
C HIS A 16 -19.36 2.00 8.21
N ASP A 17 -20.15 2.01 7.13
CA ASP A 17 -21.59 2.32 7.15
C ASP A 17 -22.35 1.17 6.51
N ARG A 18 -23.22 0.50 7.29
CA ARG A 18 -24.04 -0.65 6.84
C ARG A 18 -25.27 -0.20 6.04
N ARG A 19 -25.17 0.85 5.25
CA ARG A 19 -26.25 1.37 4.41
C ARG A 19 -26.66 0.39 3.30
N TRP A 20 -25.67 -0.28 2.71
CA TRP A 20 -25.83 -1.16 1.57
C TRP A 20 -25.66 -2.62 2.00
N VAL A 21 -26.74 -3.35 2.13
CA VAL A 21 -26.75 -4.72 2.68
C VAL A 21 -27.61 -5.64 1.81
N THR A 22 -27.25 -6.91 1.74
CA THR A 22 -28.10 -7.96 1.14
C THR A 22 -27.82 -9.32 1.79
N THR A 23 -28.78 -10.24 1.67
CA THR A 23 -28.59 -11.63 2.12
C THR A 23 -28.45 -12.55 0.92
N TYR A 24 -27.46 -13.43 0.94
CA TYR A 24 -27.27 -14.47 -0.04
C TYR A 24 -26.94 -15.81 0.64
N ARG A 25 -27.68 -16.87 0.33
CA ARG A 25 -27.56 -18.22 0.95
C ARG A 25 -27.57 -18.18 2.48
N GLY A 26 -28.42 -17.36 3.07
CA GLY A 26 -28.58 -17.24 4.54
C GLY A 26 -27.48 -16.44 5.24
N ARG A 27 -26.51 -15.86 4.51
CA ARG A 27 -25.46 -14.99 5.05
C ARG A 27 -25.68 -13.55 4.60
N GLU A 28 -25.52 -12.62 5.54
CA GLU A 28 -25.55 -11.18 5.26
C GLU A 28 -24.22 -10.71 4.71
N TYR A 29 -24.27 -9.82 3.72
CA TYR A 29 -23.13 -9.16 3.10
C TYR A 29 -23.33 -7.66 3.09
N VAL A 30 -22.29 -6.91 3.38
CA VAL A 30 -22.27 -5.44 3.42
C VAL A 30 -21.43 -4.88 2.30
N PHE A 31 -21.76 -3.67 1.84
CA PHE A 31 -21.11 -3.06 0.68
C PHE A 31 -20.74 -1.62 0.96
N CYS A 32 -19.64 -1.17 0.38
CA CYS A 32 -19.17 0.20 0.50
C CYS A 32 -19.96 1.19 -0.38
N SER A 33 -20.72 0.69 -1.36
CA SER A 33 -21.50 1.51 -2.29
C SER A 33 -22.68 0.75 -2.91
N GLU A 34 -23.64 1.50 -3.46
CA GLU A 34 -24.75 0.96 -4.22
C GLU A 34 -24.27 0.19 -5.46
N GLY A 35 -23.21 0.69 -6.13
CA GLY A 35 -22.60 0.04 -7.28
C GLY A 35 -22.06 -1.36 -6.96
N CYS A 36 -21.38 -1.52 -5.84
CA CYS A 36 -20.92 -2.84 -5.39
C CYS A 36 -22.10 -3.78 -5.04
N LEU A 37 -23.13 -3.27 -4.36
CA LEU A 37 -24.33 -4.05 -4.09
C LEU A 37 -25.02 -4.50 -5.37
N ALA A 38 -25.17 -3.62 -6.36
CA ALA A 38 -25.78 -3.95 -7.65
C ALA A 38 -25.00 -5.02 -8.41
N LEU A 39 -23.66 -4.90 -8.43
CA LEU A 39 -22.77 -5.90 -9.05
C LEU A 39 -22.84 -7.25 -8.33
N PHE A 40 -22.90 -7.25 -7.00
CA PHE A 40 -23.08 -8.47 -6.22
C PHE A 40 -24.40 -9.15 -6.54
N ARG A 41 -25.50 -8.39 -6.52
CA ARG A 41 -26.84 -8.93 -6.82
C ARG A 41 -26.96 -9.52 -8.21
N ARG A 42 -26.22 -8.99 -9.18
CA ARG A 42 -26.16 -9.50 -10.55
C ARG A 42 -25.58 -10.90 -10.64
N ASP A 43 -24.50 -11.18 -9.90
CA ASP A 43 -23.87 -12.50 -9.83
C ASP A 43 -23.10 -12.68 -8.52
N PRO A 44 -23.80 -13.06 -7.44
CA PRO A 44 -23.18 -13.28 -6.13
C PRO A 44 -22.11 -14.39 -6.14
N ALA A 45 -22.35 -15.47 -6.93
CA ALA A 45 -21.44 -16.61 -6.96
C ALA A 45 -20.09 -16.21 -7.56
N LEU A 46 -20.11 -15.43 -8.65
CA LEU A 46 -18.92 -14.90 -9.29
C LEU A 46 -18.14 -13.96 -8.35
N ARG A 47 -18.84 -13.09 -7.61
CA ARG A 47 -18.21 -12.12 -6.69
C ARG A 47 -17.62 -12.75 -5.43
N LEU A 48 -18.11 -13.91 -5.04
CA LEU A 48 -17.56 -14.71 -3.94
C LEU A 48 -16.50 -15.72 -4.40
N SER A 49 -16.30 -15.85 -5.71
CA SER A 49 -15.30 -16.76 -6.28
C SER A 49 -13.91 -16.11 -6.30
N HIS A 50 -12.92 -16.81 -5.80
CA HIS A 50 -11.52 -16.44 -5.99
C HIS A 50 -10.97 -16.92 -7.35
N LYS A 51 -11.69 -17.84 -8.02
CA LYS A 51 -11.29 -18.40 -9.30
C LYS A 51 -11.71 -17.51 -10.46
N GLY A 52 -10.76 -17.16 -11.33
CA GLY A 52 -10.99 -16.46 -12.58
C GLY A 52 -11.75 -17.30 -13.60
N GLU A 53 -12.35 -16.63 -14.58
CA GLU A 53 -13.11 -17.26 -15.68
C GLU A 53 -12.18 -18.02 -16.64
N ARG A 54 -10.91 -17.61 -16.70
CA ARG A 54 -9.89 -18.17 -17.60
C ARG A 54 -8.67 -18.63 -16.80
N ALA A 55 -7.94 -19.62 -17.32
CA ALA A 55 -6.63 -19.99 -16.80
C ALA A 55 -5.49 -19.14 -17.40
N ARG A 56 -5.71 -18.54 -18.59
CA ARG A 56 -4.74 -17.72 -19.32
C ARG A 56 -5.36 -16.41 -19.76
N TYR A 57 -4.61 -15.32 -19.56
CA TYR A 57 -4.96 -13.95 -19.94
C TYR A 57 -3.87 -13.35 -20.83
N ASP A 58 -4.15 -12.25 -21.51
CA ASP A 58 -3.14 -11.48 -22.24
C ASP A 58 -2.21 -10.76 -21.28
N LEU A 59 -2.74 -10.35 -20.13
CA LEU A 59 -2.02 -9.62 -19.10
C LEU A 59 -2.56 -9.96 -17.71
N VAL A 60 -1.67 -10.16 -16.74
CA VAL A 60 -2.06 -10.20 -15.32
C VAL A 60 -1.46 -8.99 -14.59
N ILE A 61 -2.30 -8.32 -13.81
CA ILE A 61 -1.91 -7.16 -13.00
C ILE A 61 -2.02 -7.56 -11.53
N VAL A 62 -0.96 -7.35 -10.77
CA VAL A 62 -0.88 -7.73 -9.36
C VAL A 62 -0.87 -6.48 -8.48
N GLY A 63 -1.96 -6.27 -7.74
CA GLY A 63 -2.14 -5.13 -6.85
C GLY A 63 -3.26 -4.19 -7.28
N GLY A 64 -4.14 -3.82 -6.34
CA GLY A 64 -5.35 -3.02 -6.55
C GLY A 64 -5.23 -1.55 -6.11
N GLY A 65 -4.01 -1.05 -5.92
CA GLY A 65 -3.76 0.37 -5.66
C GLY A 65 -3.90 1.25 -6.91
N PRO A 66 -3.64 2.56 -6.81
CA PRO A 66 -3.76 3.50 -7.93
C PRO A 66 -3.05 3.06 -9.21
N ALA A 67 -1.85 2.48 -9.09
CA ALA A 67 -1.09 1.98 -10.23
C ALA A 67 -1.81 0.80 -10.92
N GLY A 68 -2.23 -0.21 -10.15
CA GLY A 68 -2.88 -1.40 -10.70
C GLY A 68 -4.27 -1.10 -11.27
N LEU A 69 -5.08 -0.27 -10.60
CA LEU A 69 -6.39 0.16 -11.08
C LEU A 69 -6.26 0.92 -12.42
N THR A 70 -5.30 1.85 -12.50
CA THR A 70 -5.05 2.58 -13.75
C THR A 70 -4.52 1.66 -14.83
N ALA A 71 -3.58 0.77 -14.51
CA ALA A 71 -3.07 -0.21 -15.48
C ALA A 71 -4.18 -1.08 -16.06
N ALA A 72 -5.13 -1.53 -15.22
CA ALA A 72 -6.27 -2.32 -15.67
C ALA A 72 -7.17 -1.55 -16.63
N VAL A 73 -7.50 -0.30 -16.34
CA VAL A 73 -8.30 0.54 -17.25
C VAL A 73 -7.58 0.72 -18.59
N TYR A 74 -6.28 1.03 -18.59
CA TYR A 74 -5.50 1.20 -19.81
C TYR A 74 -5.32 -0.11 -20.59
N ALA A 75 -5.24 -1.26 -19.93
CA ALA A 75 -5.26 -2.57 -20.61
C ALA A 75 -6.59 -2.80 -21.32
N SER A 76 -7.72 -2.46 -20.68
CA SER A 76 -9.05 -2.55 -21.30
C SER A 76 -9.19 -1.66 -22.53
N LEU A 77 -8.68 -0.43 -22.49
CA LEU A 77 -8.68 0.50 -23.63
C LEU A 77 -7.88 -0.03 -24.82
N GLN A 78 -6.92 -0.93 -24.56
CA GLN A 78 -6.16 -1.63 -25.60
C GLN A 78 -6.78 -2.97 -26.02
N HIS A 79 -7.98 -3.32 -25.52
CA HIS A 79 -8.69 -4.56 -25.74
C HIS A 79 -7.91 -5.82 -25.28
N LEU A 80 -7.04 -5.70 -24.30
CA LEU A 80 -6.36 -6.82 -23.69
C LEU A 80 -7.29 -7.49 -22.67
N HIS A 81 -7.47 -8.80 -22.80
CA HIS A 81 -8.12 -9.58 -21.75
C HIS A 81 -7.18 -9.70 -20.55
N ALA A 82 -7.42 -8.88 -19.52
CA ALA A 82 -6.55 -8.83 -18.36
C ALA A 82 -7.26 -9.25 -17.08
N LEU A 83 -6.46 -9.86 -16.17
CA LEU A 83 -6.88 -10.21 -14.82
C LEU A 83 -6.17 -9.30 -13.84
N LEU A 84 -6.93 -8.61 -12.99
CA LEU A 84 -6.43 -7.88 -11.83
C LEU A 84 -6.58 -8.77 -10.58
N LEU A 85 -5.46 -9.10 -9.95
CA LEU A 85 -5.39 -9.83 -8.68
C LEU A 85 -4.99 -8.87 -7.56
N ALA A 86 -5.82 -8.72 -6.54
CA ALA A 86 -5.59 -7.79 -5.46
C ALA A 86 -6.29 -8.23 -4.17
N ARG A 87 -5.78 -7.82 -3.01
CA ARG A 87 -6.47 -8.02 -1.72
C ARG A 87 -7.66 -7.08 -1.57
N ASP A 88 -7.55 -5.88 -2.13
CA ASP A 88 -8.59 -4.85 -2.17
C ASP A 88 -8.42 -3.95 -3.39
N LEU A 89 -9.48 -3.21 -3.75
CA LEU A 89 -9.46 -2.21 -4.83
C LEU A 89 -9.34 -0.79 -4.24
N GLY A 90 -8.13 -0.39 -3.93
CA GLY A 90 -7.84 0.94 -3.38
C GLY A 90 -6.42 1.07 -2.83
N GLY A 91 -5.93 -0.01 -2.21
CA GLY A 91 -4.60 -0.05 -1.59
C GLY A 91 -4.47 0.99 -0.46
N GLN A 92 -3.24 1.35 -0.12
CA GLN A 92 -2.96 2.28 0.99
C GLN A 92 -3.57 3.68 0.83
N ALA A 93 -3.89 4.10 -0.39
CA ALA A 93 -4.42 5.42 -0.64
C ALA A 93 -5.81 5.63 -0.04
N VAL A 94 -6.58 4.56 0.17
CA VAL A 94 -7.90 4.59 0.83
C VAL A 94 -7.84 5.18 2.24
N ASP A 95 -6.78 4.90 2.99
CA ASP A 95 -6.63 5.40 4.37
C ASP A 95 -6.30 6.89 4.46
N THR A 96 -6.16 7.59 3.35
CA THR A 96 -5.77 9.01 3.35
C THR A 96 -7.00 9.90 3.49
N SER A 97 -7.08 10.66 4.59
CA SER A 97 -8.24 11.53 4.88
C SER A 97 -8.24 12.84 4.10
N ARG A 98 -7.07 13.33 3.65
CA ARG A 98 -6.94 14.60 2.92
C ARG A 98 -5.89 14.50 1.84
N ILE A 99 -6.31 14.56 0.58
CA ILE A 99 -5.46 14.56 -0.61
C ILE A 99 -5.64 15.94 -1.26
N LYS A 100 -4.57 16.75 -1.29
CA LYS A 100 -4.54 18.08 -1.90
C LYS A 100 -3.65 18.15 -3.14
N ASN A 101 -2.91 17.10 -3.42
CA ASN A 101 -1.90 17.00 -4.47
C ASN A 101 -2.29 16.07 -5.61
N TYR A 102 -3.59 15.79 -5.77
CA TYR A 102 -4.13 15.10 -6.92
C TYR A 102 -4.82 16.12 -7.83
N MET A 103 -4.24 16.39 -9.00
CA MET A 103 -4.74 17.39 -9.93
C MET A 103 -6.21 17.13 -10.30
N GLY A 104 -7.02 18.18 -10.33
CA GLY A 104 -8.46 18.12 -10.59
C GLY A 104 -9.32 18.14 -9.31
N TYR A 105 -8.69 18.18 -8.13
CA TYR A 105 -9.36 18.31 -6.83
C TYR A 105 -8.62 19.32 -5.94
N ASP A 106 -9.33 20.25 -5.33
CA ASP A 106 -8.79 21.13 -4.29
C ASP A 106 -8.52 20.36 -3.00
N LEU A 107 -9.46 19.45 -2.66
CA LEU A 107 -9.39 18.52 -1.57
C LEU A 107 -10.28 17.30 -1.89
N VAL A 108 -9.74 16.09 -1.72
CA VAL A 108 -10.49 14.86 -1.83
C VAL A 108 -10.01 13.87 -0.78
N THR A 109 -10.89 12.97 -0.31
CA THR A 109 -10.49 11.88 0.56
C THR A 109 -10.04 10.66 -0.25
N GLY A 110 -9.23 9.77 0.37
CA GLY A 110 -8.83 8.50 -0.25
C GLY A 110 -10.03 7.66 -0.69
N PRO A 111 -11.02 7.41 0.19
CA PRO A 111 -12.21 6.65 -0.19
C PRO A 111 -12.96 7.23 -1.39
N GLU A 112 -13.11 8.55 -1.47
CA GLU A 112 -13.77 9.21 -2.62
C GLU A 112 -12.97 9.06 -3.91
N LEU A 113 -11.66 9.33 -3.87
CA LEU A 113 -10.80 9.25 -5.04
C LEU A 113 -10.71 7.82 -5.55
N LEU A 114 -10.41 6.87 -4.67
CA LEU A 114 -10.26 5.45 -5.04
C LEU A 114 -11.62 4.81 -5.37
N GLY A 115 -12.72 5.32 -4.81
CA GLY A 115 -14.06 4.97 -5.21
C GLY A 115 -14.30 5.24 -6.71
N ARG A 116 -13.87 6.40 -7.22
CA ARG A 116 -13.96 6.73 -8.66
C ARG A 116 -13.08 5.84 -9.53
N PHE A 117 -11.85 5.51 -9.08
CA PHE A 117 -10.96 4.57 -9.78
C PHE A 117 -11.60 3.19 -9.88
N ARG A 118 -12.14 2.69 -8.77
CA ARG A 118 -12.86 1.42 -8.72
C ARG A 118 -14.07 1.42 -9.66
N ASP A 119 -14.91 2.45 -9.62
CA ASP A 119 -16.11 2.53 -10.44
C ASP A 119 -15.76 2.55 -11.94
N GLN A 120 -14.67 3.24 -12.31
CA GLN A 120 -14.14 3.23 -13.67
C GLN A 120 -13.62 1.84 -14.06
N LEU A 121 -12.92 1.14 -13.17
CA LEU A 121 -12.48 -0.23 -13.40
C LEU A 121 -13.68 -1.18 -13.64
N LEU A 122 -14.67 -1.11 -12.74
CA LEU A 122 -15.83 -2.01 -12.78
C LEU A 122 -16.71 -1.83 -14.01
N ALA A 123 -16.59 -0.70 -14.71
CA ALA A 123 -17.24 -0.44 -15.99
C ALA A 123 -16.51 -1.05 -17.19
N GLN A 124 -15.29 -1.60 -17.01
CA GLN A 124 -14.49 -2.14 -18.11
C GLN A 124 -14.96 -3.53 -18.57
N LYS A 125 -14.94 -3.77 -19.88
CA LYS A 125 -15.40 -5.04 -20.48
C LYS A 125 -14.31 -6.13 -20.54
N TYR A 126 -13.04 -5.71 -20.72
CA TYR A 126 -11.92 -6.62 -20.94
C TYR A 126 -11.15 -6.95 -19.66
N ILE A 127 -11.61 -6.42 -18.51
CA ILE A 127 -10.96 -6.64 -17.22
C ILE A 127 -11.81 -7.54 -16.34
N GLU A 128 -11.19 -8.59 -15.90
CA GLU A 128 -11.66 -9.39 -14.80
C GLU A 128 -10.87 -9.03 -13.55
N HIS A 129 -11.50 -9.00 -12.37
CA HIS A 129 -10.79 -8.85 -11.11
C HIS A 129 -11.17 -9.96 -10.13
N ARG A 130 -10.22 -10.35 -9.29
CA ARG A 130 -10.43 -11.28 -8.18
C ARG A 130 -9.74 -10.75 -6.94
N LEU A 131 -10.45 -10.85 -5.81
CA LEU A 131 -9.90 -10.53 -4.51
C LEU A 131 -9.10 -11.74 -4.02
N ASP A 132 -7.83 -11.77 -4.39
CA ASP A 132 -6.88 -12.81 -3.99
C ASP A 132 -5.47 -12.24 -3.92
N GLU A 133 -4.62 -12.87 -3.14
CA GLU A 133 -3.23 -12.48 -2.96
C GLU A 133 -2.31 -13.37 -3.80
N VAL A 134 -1.50 -12.78 -4.64
CA VAL A 134 -0.46 -13.49 -5.39
C VAL A 134 0.70 -13.81 -4.44
N LEU A 135 0.99 -15.09 -4.28
CA LEU A 135 2.09 -15.59 -3.42
C LEU A 135 3.39 -15.73 -4.19
N SER A 136 3.31 -16.09 -5.47
CA SER A 136 4.50 -16.23 -6.30
C SER A 136 4.20 -15.98 -7.77
N VAL A 137 5.21 -15.45 -8.46
CA VAL A 137 5.29 -15.32 -9.91
C VAL A 137 6.51 -16.14 -10.36
N ALA A 138 6.32 -16.99 -11.34
CA ALA A 138 7.39 -17.82 -11.90
C ALA A 138 7.43 -17.71 -13.42
N ARG A 139 8.63 -17.76 -14.01
CA ARG A 139 8.77 -17.81 -15.45
C ARG A 139 8.40 -19.19 -15.96
N VAL A 140 7.64 -19.24 -17.05
CA VAL A 140 7.28 -20.47 -17.79
C VAL A 140 7.62 -20.28 -19.27
N ALA A 141 7.50 -21.34 -20.07
CA ALA A 141 7.89 -21.33 -21.48
C ALA A 141 7.26 -20.15 -22.26
N ASP A 142 5.98 -19.87 -22.04
CA ASP A 142 5.20 -18.86 -22.78
C ASP A 142 4.86 -17.60 -21.96
N GLY A 143 5.67 -17.23 -20.98
CA GLY A 143 5.45 -16.06 -20.15
C GLY A 143 5.62 -16.33 -18.67
N PHE A 144 4.59 -16.08 -17.89
CA PHE A 144 4.61 -16.18 -16.43
C PHE A 144 3.43 -17.00 -15.91
N ALA A 145 3.66 -17.71 -14.82
CA ALA A 145 2.64 -18.38 -14.04
C ALA A 145 2.56 -17.73 -12.66
N LEU A 146 1.35 -17.45 -12.20
CA LEU A 146 1.08 -16.85 -10.91
C LEU A 146 0.31 -17.84 -10.04
N GLN A 147 0.73 -17.96 -8.77
CA GLN A 147 0.05 -18.76 -7.77
C GLN A 147 -0.57 -17.86 -6.72
N THR A 148 -1.83 -18.10 -6.36
CA THR A 148 -2.54 -17.28 -5.40
C THR A 148 -2.74 -17.99 -4.05
N ARG A 149 -3.12 -17.23 -3.02
CA ARG A 149 -3.37 -17.73 -1.66
C ARG A 149 -4.50 -18.76 -1.61
N HIS A 150 -5.54 -18.60 -2.44
CA HIS A 150 -6.65 -19.54 -2.52
C HIS A 150 -6.40 -20.71 -3.48
N GLY A 151 -5.13 -20.93 -3.87
CA GLY A 151 -4.71 -22.07 -4.66
C GLY A 151 -5.01 -21.96 -6.17
N CYS A 152 -5.41 -20.78 -6.65
CA CYS A 152 -5.62 -20.56 -8.07
C CYS A 152 -4.29 -20.35 -8.80
N ARG A 153 -4.21 -20.85 -10.04
CA ARG A 153 -3.06 -20.65 -10.94
C ARG A 153 -3.52 -19.96 -12.21
N TYR A 154 -2.78 -18.92 -12.58
CA TYR A 154 -3.02 -18.15 -13.81
C TYR A 154 -1.75 -18.05 -14.62
N GLU A 155 -1.91 -17.90 -15.96
CA GLU A 155 -0.79 -17.70 -16.87
C GLU A 155 -1.03 -16.49 -17.77
N ALA A 156 0.06 -15.77 -18.10
CA ALA A 156 0.03 -14.66 -19.04
C ALA A 156 1.40 -14.45 -19.70
N PRO A 157 1.45 -13.98 -20.95
CA PRO A 157 2.71 -13.56 -21.58
C PRO A 157 3.30 -12.31 -20.94
N ALA A 158 2.48 -11.47 -20.30
CA ALA A 158 2.91 -10.25 -19.63
C ALA A 158 2.31 -10.12 -18.23
N VAL A 159 3.07 -9.53 -17.31
CA VAL A 159 2.65 -9.27 -15.91
C VAL A 159 3.06 -7.85 -15.51
N ILE A 160 2.16 -7.13 -14.80
CA ILE A 160 2.47 -5.85 -14.17
C ILE A 160 2.43 -6.05 -12.65
N ILE A 161 3.53 -5.75 -11.96
CA ILE A 161 3.64 -5.74 -10.51
C ILE A 161 3.31 -4.33 -10.02
N ALA A 162 2.17 -4.19 -9.34
CA ALA A 162 1.66 -2.93 -8.79
C ALA A 162 1.31 -3.07 -7.30
N THR A 163 2.08 -3.89 -6.60
CA THR A 163 1.85 -4.31 -5.21
C THR A 163 2.11 -3.23 -4.17
N GLY A 164 2.76 -2.12 -4.58
CA GLY A 164 3.04 -0.98 -3.74
C GLY A 164 4.02 -1.28 -2.61
N MET A 165 3.86 -0.58 -1.49
CA MET A 165 4.66 -0.71 -0.28
C MET A 165 3.76 -1.02 0.91
N HIS A 166 4.34 -1.48 2.01
CA HIS A 166 3.70 -1.51 3.32
C HIS A 166 4.59 -0.81 4.35
N ARG A 167 3.99 -0.35 5.43
CA ARG A 167 4.73 0.30 6.51
C ARG A 167 5.56 -0.70 7.27
N ARG A 168 6.78 -0.33 7.59
CA ARG A 168 7.58 -1.07 8.57
C ARG A 168 6.84 -1.05 9.91
N ARG A 169 6.92 -2.14 10.65
CA ARG A 169 6.41 -2.26 12.00
C ARG A 169 7.57 -2.38 12.96
N LEU A 170 7.30 -2.01 14.21
CA LEU A 170 8.24 -2.27 15.30
C LEU A 170 8.18 -3.75 15.70
N ASP A 171 7.00 -4.38 15.49
CA ASP A 171 6.67 -5.76 15.89
C ASP A 171 6.91 -6.03 17.38
N VAL A 172 6.64 -5.02 18.21
CA VAL A 172 6.77 -5.07 19.66
C VAL A 172 5.42 -5.29 20.37
N PRO A 173 5.42 -5.80 21.61
CA PRO A 173 4.22 -5.90 22.42
C PRO A 173 3.48 -4.56 22.52
N GLY A 174 2.14 -4.61 22.40
CA GLY A 174 1.27 -3.44 22.49
C GLY A 174 1.01 -2.73 21.16
N GLU A 175 1.92 -2.77 20.18
CA GLU A 175 1.81 -2.03 18.92
C GLU A 175 0.47 -2.28 18.18
N ARG A 176 0.13 -3.54 17.95
CA ARG A 176 -1.10 -3.89 17.21
C ARG A 176 -2.36 -3.62 18.03
N ARG A 177 -2.31 -3.92 19.34
CA ARG A 177 -3.46 -3.78 20.23
C ARG A 177 -3.86 -2.31 20.42
N LEU A 178 -2.87 -1.42 20.48
CA LEU A 178 -3.06 0.01 20.72
C LEU A 178 -3.11 0.84 19.43
N LEU A 179 -3.12 0.20 18.25
CA LEU A 179 -3.28 0.89 16.98
C LEU A 179 -4.61 1.66 16.97
N ARG A 180 -4.57 2.95 16.60
CA ARG A 180 -5.68 3.93 16.69
C ARG A 180 -6.12 4.25 18.12
N ARG A 181 -5.43 3.71 19.13
CA ARG A 181 -5.65 3.96 20.55
C ARG A 181 -4.42 4.62 21.19
N GLY A 182 -3.79 5.56 20.48
CA GLY A 182 -2.54 6.23 20.82
C GLY A 182 -1.36 5.79 19.97
N VAL A 183 -1.37 4.61 19.34
CA VAL A 183 -0.37 4.24 18.32
C VAL A 183 -0.85 4.68 16.94
N SER A 184 0.01 5.38 16.22
CA SER A 184 -0.25 5.82 14.84
C SER A 184 1.00 5.70 13.99
N TYR A 185 0.81 5.29 12.71
CA TYR A 185 1.86 5.31 11.67
C TYR A 185 1.77 6.55 10.79
N ARG A 186 0.97 7.52 11.15
CA ARG A 186 0.83 8.78 10.42
C ARG A 186 0.71 9.92 11.40
N LEU A 187 1.29 11.03 11.03
CA LEU A 187 0.92 12.30 11.61
C LEU A 187 -0.51 12.60 11.18
N VAL A 188 -1.49 12.30 12.03
CA VAL A 188 -2.91 12.47 11.71
C VAL A 188 -3.36 13.93 11.88
N HIS A 189 -4.46 14.28 11.21
CA HIS A 189 -5.02 15.63 11.19
C HIS A 189 -5.60 16.10 12.52
N GLU A 190 -5.70 15.25 13.52
CA GLU A 190 -6.16 15.57 14.88
C GLU A 190 -4.99 15.73 15.87
N LEU A 191 -3.87 16.25 15.38
CA LEU A 191 -2.69 16.50 16.24
C LEU A 191 -3.01 17.44 17.39
N GLU A 192 -3.95 18.34 17.20
CA GLU A 192 -4.40 19.31 18.22
C GLU A 192 -4.84 18.63 19.52
N ARG A 193 -5.38 17.39 19.45
CA ARG A 193 -5.75 16.62 20.63
C ARG A 193 -4.57 16.26 21.53
N TYR A 194 -3.34 16.28 21.01
CA TYR A 194 -2.13 15.98 21.76
C TYR A 194 -1.42 17.22 22.28
N GLN A 195 -1.97 18.40 22.03
CA GLN A 195 -1.38 19.66 22.50
C GLN A 195 -1.09 19.61 24.01
N GLY A 196 0.13 19.97 24.40
CA GLY A 196 0.59 19.96 25.79
C GLY A 196 0.90 18.58 26.36
N GLN A 197 0.59 17.49 25.66
CA GLN A 197 0.82 16.12 26.12
C GLN A 197 2.27 15.67 25.83
N ALA A 198 2.68 14.60 26.53
CA ALA A 198 3.92 13.90 26.24
C ALA A 198 3.65 12.87 25.14
N VAL A 199 4.46 12.87 24.08
CA VAL A 199 4.32 11.97 22.93
C VAL A 199 5.68 11.42 22.50
N ALA A 200 5.69 10.23 21.94
CA ALA A 200 6.88 9.65 21.35
C ALA A 200 6.77 9.62 19.82
N VAL A 201 7.88 9.88 19.14
CA VAL A 201 8.06 9.65 17.71
C VAL A 201 9.17 8.64 17.53
N VAL A 202 8.92 7.58 16.78
CA VAL A 202 9.90 6.52 16.53
C VAL A 202 10.32 6.58 15.07
N GLY A 203 11.59 6.88 14.81
CA GLY A 203 12.18 6.99 13.47
C GLY A 203 13.08 8.21 13.33
N GLY A 204 14.33 8.00 12.94
CA GLY A 204 15.36 9.05 12.81
C GLY A 204 15.56 9.60 11.39
N GLY A 205 14.69 9.24 10.43
CA GLY A 205 14.70 9.79 9.08
C GLY A 205 13.84 11.05 8.94
N ASN A 206 13.78 11.62 7.71
CA ASN A 206 13.04 12.86 7.43
C ASN A 206 11.61 12.84 7.99
N SER A 207 10.83 11.78 7.75
CA SER A 207 9.44 11.70 8.23
C SER A 207 9.33 11.76 9.76
N GLY A 208 10.23 11.09 10.49
CA GLY A 208 10.24 11.14 11.97
C GLY A 208 10.64 12.52 12.49
N ILE A 209 11.63 13.16 11.87
CA ILE A 209 12.09 14.51 12.24
C ILE A 209 11.00 15.55 11.94
N GLU A 210 10.35 15.48 10.78
CA GLU A 210 9.22 16.33 10.44
C GLU A 210 8.05 16.15 11.41
N ALA A 211 7.74 14.89 11.78
CA ALA A 211 6.71 14.57 12.75
C ALA A 211 7.03 15.14 14.14
N ALA A 212 8.24 14.93 14.64
CA ALA A 212 8.69 15.48 15.90
C ALA A 212 8.65 17.00 15.92
N THR A 213 9.12 17.66 14.85
CA THR A 213 9.07 19.11 14.70
C THR A 213 7.64 19.66 14.71
N ALA A 214 6.71 18.98 14.00
CA ALA A 214 5.31 19.40 13.96
C ALA A 214 4.64 19.29 15.33
N LEU A 215 4.86 18.20 16.06
CA LEU A 215 4.35 17.98 17.41
C LEU A 215 4.96 18.96 18.42
N SER A 216 6.26 19.22 18.32
CA SER A 216 6.95 20.23 19.14
C SER A 216 6.34 21.62 18.97
N ARG A 217 6.06 22.05 17.73
CA ARG A 217 5.39 23.32 17.43
C ARG A 217 3.96 23.43 17.98
N LEU A 218 3.28 22.31 18.18
CA LEU A 218 1.97 22.25 18.82
C LEU A 218 2.06 22.29 20.36
N GLY A 219 3.27 22.44 20.92
CA GLY A 219 3.50 22.48 22.35
C GLY A 219 3.50 21.11 23.04
N CYS A 220 3.58 20.00 22.28
CA CYS A 220 3.78 18.67 22.86
C CYS A 220 5.18 18.55 23.46
N ARG A 221 5.33 17.75 24.53
CA ARG A 221 6.64 17.27 24.99
C ARG A 221 7.00 16.03 24.15
N VAL A 222 7.96 16.17 23.25
CA VAL A 222 8.30 15.15 22.26
C VAL A 222 9.53 14.36 22.70
N THR A 223 9.46 13.02 22.61
CA THR A 223 10.65 12.16 22.65
C THR A 223 10.81 11.52 21.26
N LEU A 224 11.85 11.93 20.53
CA LEU A 224 12.24 11.34 19.25
C LEU A 224 13.21 10.19 19.50
N ILE A 225 12.85 8.98 19.08
CA ILE A 225 13.61 7.75 19.30
C ILE A 225 14.12 7.24 17.95
N SER A 226 15.42 7.01 17.86
CA SER A 226 16.08 6.49 16.67
C SER A 226 17.00 5.33 17.05
N SER A 227 16.95 4.25 16.27
CA SER A 227 17.84 3.08 16.44
C SER A 227 19.30 3.33 16.01
N GLY A 228 19.61 4.49 15.47
CA GLY A 228 20.93 4.95 15.09
C GLY A 228 20.98 6.47 15.01
N PRO A 229 21.99 7.06 14.40
CA PRO A 229 22.06 8.49 14.15
C PRO A 229 20.84 9.00 13.36
N LEU A 230 20.51 10.27 13.51
CA LEU A 230 19.51 10.90 12.67
C LEU A 230 20.02 10.99 11.22
N THR A 231 19.15 10.66 10.24
CA THR A 231 19.51 10.58 8.82
C THR A 231 18.69 11.53 7.93
N GLY A 232 18.03 12.52 8.55
CA GLY A 232 17.27 13.56 7.85
C GLY A 232 18.16 14.69 7.33
N ASP A 233 17.51 15.72 6.74
CA ASP A 233 18.20 16.92 6.29
C ASP A 233 18.86 17.66 7.47
N ALA A 234 20.09 18.12 7.30
CA ALA A 234 20.90 18.73 8.38
C ALA A 234 20.21 19.91 9.06
N GLY A 235 19.47 20.74 8.29
CA GLY A 235 18.72 21.87 8.86
C GLY A 235 17.53 21.44 9.70
N ASP A 236 16.90 20.33 9.40
CA ASP A 236 15.79 19.78 10.15
C ASP A 236 16.27 19.04 11.42
N ILE A 237 17.40 18.35 11.31
CA ILE A 237 18.09 17.75 12.48
C ILE A 237 18.43 18.85 13.49
N ALA A 238 19.13 19.91 13.07
CA ALA A 238 19.51 21.01 13.95
C ALA A 238 18.26 21.68 14.61
N ARG A 239 17.16 21.76 13.88
CA ARG A 239 15.91 22.35 14.40
C ARG A 239 15.24 21.48 15.45
N VAL A 240 15.19 20.17 15.27
CA VAL A 240 14.57 19.25 16.24
C VAL A 240 15.42 19.11 17.50
N GLU A 241 16.75 19.13 17.37
CA GLU A 241 17.69 19.07 18.48
C GLU A 241 17.71 20.37 19.32
N ALA A 242 17.48 21.53 18.70
CA ALA A 242 17.40 22.82 19.36
C ALA A 242 16.04 23.09 20.06
N ALA A 243 15.03 22.27 19.84
CA ALA A 243 13.70 22.49 20.41
C ALA A 243 13.67 22.13 21.91
N GLU A 244 13.37 23.11 22.78
CA GLU A 244 13.40 22.96 24.26
C GLU A 244 12.42 21.89 24.78
N ASN A 245 11.34 21.62 24.06
CA ASN A 245 10.32 20.61 24.42
C ASN A 245 10.52 19.26 23.71
N THR A 246 11.70 19.03 23.11
CA THR A 246 12.04 17.79 22.42
C THR A 246 13.29 17.14 23.03
N VAL A 247 13.19 15.86 23.31
CA VAL A 247 14.33 15.01 23.71
C VAL A 247 14.62 14.04 22.58
N VAL A 248 15.87 13.98 22.12
CA VAL A 248 16.32 13.04 21.09
C VAL A 248 17.08 11.89 21.75
N LEU A 249 16.64 10.66 21.51
CA LEU A 249 17.26 9.42 21.96
C LEU A 249 17.77 8.66 20.73
N THR A 250 19.04 8.84 20.38
CA THR A 250 19.72 8.02 19.36
C THR A 250 20.20 6.70 19.98
N ASP A 251 20.44 5.69 19.13
CA ASP A 251 20.88 4.36 19.52
C ASP A 251 19.96 3.69 20.56
N HIS A 252 18.65 3.96 20.46
CA HIS A 252 17.61 3.35 21.27
C HIS A 252 16.56 2.63 20.44
N GLU A 253 16.05 1.54 20.97
CA GLU A 253 14.98 0.74 20.40
C GLU A 253 13.77 0.70 21.33
N VAL A 254 12.59 0.61 20.75
CA VAL A 254 11.35 0.39 21.48
C VAL A 254 11.26 -1.08 21.87
N ALA A 255 11.10 -1.37 23.16
CA ALA A 255 10.92 -2.72 23.66
C ALA A 255 9.42 -3.11 23.76
N ALA A 256 8.55 -2.19 24.17
CA ALA A 256 7.12 -2.40 24.27
C ALA A 256 6.36 -1.07 24.29
N ILE A 257 5.09 -1.11 23.85
CA ILE A 257 4.13 -0.01 24.00
C ILE A 257 3.09 -0.43 25.04
N GLU A 258 2.96 0.38 26.09
CA GLU A 258 2.17 0.08 27.26
C GLU A 258 0.80 0.79 27.23
N GLY A 259 -0.18 0.18 27.89
CA GLY A 259 -1.55 0.66 28.01
C GLY A 259 -2.56 -0.46 27.87
N GLU A 260 -3.76 -0.29 28.37
CA GLU A 260 -4.87 -1.24 28.21
C GLU A 260 -5.82 -0.81 27.08
N GLU A 261 -6.53 0.28 27.28
CA GLU A 261 -7.45 0.85 26.30
C GLU A 261 -6.80 1.88 25.39
N GLN A 262 -5.83 2.62 25.94
CA GLN A 262 -5.05 3.64 25.23
C GLN A 262 -3.58 3.54 25.65
N VAL A 263 -2.69 4.14 24.87
CA VAL A 263 -1.28 4.27 25.21
C VAL A 263 -1.16 5.09 26.50
N ASN A 264 -0.40 4.56 27.46
CA ASN A 264 0.00 5.26 28.69
C ASN A 264 1.50 5.25 28.92
N GLY A 265 2.27 4.61 28.03
CA GLY A 265 3.72 4.60 28.12
C GLY A 265 4.41 3.81 27.03
N LEU A 266 5.73 3.91 27.06
CA LEU A 266 6.62 3.27 26.11
C LEU A 266 7.87 2.80 26.85
N ARG A 267 8.29 1.55 26.65
CA ARG A 267 9.59 1.06 27.12
C ARG A 267 10.60 1.15 25.99
N VAL A 268 11.73 1.76 26.31
CA VAL A 268 12.86 1.91 25.40
C VAL A 268 14.14 1.36 26.05
N GLN A 269 15.02 0.83 25.23
CA GLN A 269 16.32 0.31 25.67
C GLN A 269 17.43 0.78 24.71
N PRO A 270 18.68 0.93 25.20
CA PRO A 270 19.81 1.16 24.31
C PRO A 270 20.00 0.00 23.35
N ARG A 271 20.31 0.29 22.08
CA ARG A 271 20.65 -0.72 21.08
C ARG A 271 21.93 -1.45 21.49
N GLY A 272 21.88 -2.77 21.52
CA GLY A 272 23.00 -3.60 22.01
C GLY A 272 22.85 -4.02 23.46
N GLY A 273 21.74 -3.71 24.10
CA GLY A 273 21.40 -4.11 25.46
C GLY A 273 21.70 -3.04 26.51
N GLY A 274 21.00 -3.09 27.61
CA GLY A 274 21.10 -2.13 28.72
C GLY A 274 19.81 -2.07 29.53
N ARG A 275 19.76 -1.14 30.47
CA ARG A 275 18.60 -0.97 31.34
C ARG A 275 17.47 -0.31 30.55
N GLU A 276 16.31 -0.95 30.51
CA GLU A 276 15.07 -0.36 29.99
C GLU A 276 14.68 0.91 30.76
N ARG A 277 14.14 1.87 30.03
CA ARG A 277 13.57 3.11 30.58
C ARG A 277 12.11 3.15 30.22
N PHE A 278 11.26 3.49 31.16
CA PHE A 278 9.85 3.80 30.90
C PHE A 278 9.71 5.29 30.60
N LEU A 279 8.98 5.58 29.50
CA LEU A 279 8.60 6.93 29.11
C LEU A 279 7.10 7.05 29.26
N ASP A 280 6.65 7.97 30.07
CA ASP A 280 5.23 8.30 30.26
C ASP A 280 4.78 9.14 29.05
N VAL A 281 4.03 8.53 28.14
CA VAL A 281 3.54 9.16 26.90
C VAL A 281 2.12 8.71 26.59
N SER A 282 1.31 9.62 26.06
CA SER A 282 -0.09 9.37 25.67
C SER A 282 -0.24 8.91 24.20
N ALA A 283 0.82 9.05 23.40
CA ALA A 283 0.81 8.58 22.01
C ALA A 283 2.21 8.22 21.51
N VAL A 284 2.22 7.30 20.53
CA VAL A 284 3.42 6.84 19.83
C VAL A 284 3.18 6.95 18.32
N PHE A 285 3.96 7.79 17.65
CA PHE A 285 3.96 7.97 16.20
C PHE A 285 5.13 7.18 15.61
N ILE A 286 4.83 6.18 14.78
CA ILE A 286 5.82 5.27 14.20
C ILE A 286 6.12 5.70 12.76
N GLU A 287 7.30 6.28 12.54
CA GLU A 287 7.77 6.83 11.26
C GLU A 287 9.11 6.18 10.85
N ILE A 288 9.13 4.84 10.80
CA ILE A 288 10.32 4.02 10.49
C ILE A 288 10.40 3.57 9.02
N GLY A 289 9.62 4.21 8.16
CA GLY A 289 9.65 4.02 6.71
C GLY A 289 8.74 2.89 6.20
N TYR A 290 8.99 2.51 4.94
CA TYR A 290 8.18 1.56 4.18
C TYR A 290 9.06 0.45 3.62
N LEU A 291 8.42 -0.68 3.29
CA LEU A 291 9.02 -1.79 2.58
C LEU A 291 8.22 -2.07 1.30
N PRO A 292 8.87 -2.21 0.15
CA PRO A 292 8.20 -2.58 -1.08
C PRO A 292 7.70 -4.03 -1.02
N ASN A 293 6.51 -4.28 -1.56
CA ASN A 293 5.89 -5.61 -1.58
C ASN A 293 6.41 -6.41 -2.79
N THR A 294 7.64 -6.87 -2.71
CA THR A 294 8.33 -7.57 -3.80
C THR A 294 8.44 -9.08 -3.62
N ASP A 295 8.02 -9.64 -2.49
CA ASP A 295 8.25 -11.04 -2.12
C ASP A 295 7.77 -12.03 -3.19
N CYS A 296 6.58 -11.78 -3.76
CA CYS A 296 5.99 -12.65 -4.77
C CYS A 296 6.78 -12.72 -6.09
N VAL A 297 7.66 -11.76 -6.35
CA VAL A 297 8.41 -11.62 -7.62
C VAL A 297 9.91 -11.51 -7.40
N ALA A 298 10.37 -11.49 -6.16
CA ALA A 298 11.75 -11.25 -5.78
C ALA A 298 12.82 -12.04 -6.56
N PRO A 299 12.62 -13.32 -6.90
CA PRO A 299 13.60 -14.09 -7.67
C PRO A 299 13.71 -13.70 -9.15
N LEU A 300 12.77 -12.89 -9.66
CA LEU A 300 12.64 -12.56 -11.08
C LEU A 300 13.05 -11.12 -11.43
N VAL A 301 13.31 -10.27 -10.44
CA VAL A 301 13.54 -8.84 -10.66
C VAL A 301 14.82 -8.36 -10.01
N ASP A 302 15.48 -7.41 -10.66
CA ASP A 302 16.52 -6.63 -10.03
C ASP A 302 15.90 -5.64 -9.07
N ARG A 303 16.54 -5.48 -7.91
CA ARG A 303 16.08 -4.60 -6.83
C ARG A 303 17.24 -3.75 -6.35
N ASN A 304 16.94 -2.49 -6.06
CA ASN A 304 17.89 -1.61 -5.43
C ASN A 304 18.13 -2.01 -3.95
N ARG A 305 19.02 -1.28 -3.26
CA ARG A 305 19.35 -1.51 -1.84
C ARG A 305 18.16 -1.34 -0.88
N ASP A 306 17.13 -0.61 -1.30
CA ASP A 306 15.89 -0.39 -0.53
C ASP A 306 14.84 -1.49 -0.81
N GLY A 307 15.17 -2.47 -1.68
CA GLY A 307 14.32 -3.59 -2.06
C GLY A 307 13.29 -3.26 -3.14
N GLU A 308 13.32 -2.05 -3.71
CA GLU A 308 12.43 -1.61 -4.77
C GLU A 308 12.81 -2.23 -6.12
N ILE A 309 11.80 -2.55 -6.94
CA ILE A 309 12.02 -3.10 -8.29
C ILE A 309 12.65 -2.01 -9.17
N GLU A 310 13.79 -2.32 -9.77
CA GLU A 310 14.40 -1.45 -10.76
C GLU A 310 13.66 -1.53 -12.09
N THR A 311 13.27 -0.37 -12.62
CA THR A 311 12.48 -0.26 -13.85
C THR A 311 13.07 0.72 -14.84
N GLY A 312 12.90 0.41 -16.13
CA GLY A 312 13.18 1.31 -17.23
C GLY A 312 12.13 2.44 -17.34
N ARG A 313 12.35 3.34 -18.30
CA ARG A 313 11.46 4.49 -18.56
C ARG A 313 10.03 4.10 -18.93
N ASP A 314 9.84 2.94 -19.49
CA ASP A 314 8.56 2.34 -19.90
C ASP A 314 7.96 1.44 -18.82
N CYS A 315 8.51 1.47 -17.60
CA CYS A 315 8.15 0.59 -16.49
C CYS A 315 8.48 -0.90 -16.72
N SER A 316 9.31 -1.26 -17.71
CA SER A 316 9.81 -2.62 -17.88
C SER A 316 10.78 -2.98 -16.76
N ALA A 317 10.68 -4.21 -16.23
CA ALA A 317 11.65 -4.80 -15.34
C ALA A 317 12.77 -5.53 -16.16
N SER A 318 13.71 -6.15 -15.47
CA SER A 318 14.86 -6.82 -16.10
C SER A 318 14.48 -8.02 -16.99
N ILE A 319 13.28 -8.58 -16.85
CA ILE A 319 12.82 -9.72 -17.64
C ILE A 319 11.75 -9.27 -18.66
N PRO A 320 11.92 -9.59 -19.97
CA PRO A 320 10.94 -9.25 -20.99
C PRO A 320 9.53 -9.79 -20.69
N GLY A 321 8.52 -8.91 -20.76
CA GLY A 321 7.14 -9.19 -20.41
C GLY A 321 6.81 -8.95 -18.93
N LEU A 322 7.78 -8.62 -18.09
CA LEU A 322 7.56 -8.22 -16.71
C LEU A 322 7.70 -6.70 -16.59
N PHE A 323 6.68 -6.08 -16.00
CA PHE A 323 6.61 -4.63 -15.77
C PHE A 323 6.32 -4.38 -14.30
N ALA A 324 6.69 -3.20 -13.79
CA ALA A 324 6.32 -2.79 -12.45
C ALA A 324 5.94 -1.31 -12.41
N ALA A 325 5.01 -0.92 -11.52
CA ALA A 325 4.49 0.43 -11.44
C ALA A 325 4.06 0.82 -10.02
N GLY A 326 4.18 2.08 -9.69
CA GLY A 326 3.82 2.65 -8.40
C GLY A 326 4.90 2.46 -7.35
N ASP A 327 4.52 2.57 -6.09
CA ASP A 327 5.46 2.68 -4.97
C ASP A 327 6.42 1.48 -4.81
N VAL A 328 6.11 0.34 -5.43
CA VAL A 328 6.98 -0.85 -5.44
C VAL A 328 8.26 -0.68 -6.25
N THR A 329 8.33 0.33 -7.14
CA THR A 329 9.45 0.59 -8.05
C THR A 329 10.44 1.61 -7.47
N ASN A 330 11.61 1.70 -8.07
CA ASN A 330 12.63 2.74 -7.80
C ASN A 330 12.26 4.13 -8.34
N GLY A 331 11.05 4.31 -8.89
CA GLY A 331 10.56 5.59 -9.42
C GLY A 331 10.55 6.68 -8.35
N PHE A 332 11.03 7.88 -8.74
CA PHE A 332 11.07 9.02 -7.84
C PHE A 332 9.65 9.55 -7.53
N GLY A 333 9.39 9.80 -6.24
CA GLY A 333 8.15 10.43 -5.78
C GLY A 333 6.99 9.44 -5.57
N LYS A 334 6.90 8.86 -4.38
CA LYS A 334 5.79 7.96 -3.99
C LYS A 334 4.51 8.76 -3.76
N ARG A 335 3.71 8.95 -4.81
CA ARG A 335 2.46 9.74 -4.81
C ARG A 335 1.39 9.06 -5.64
N ILE A 336 0.13 9.23 -5.28
CA ILE A 336 -1.03 8.62 -5.94
C ILE A 336 -1.03 8.92 -7.45
N ILE A 337 -0.80 10.18 -7.83
CA ILE A 337 -0.81 10.62 -9.24
C ILE A 337 0.36 10.02 -10.03
N ILE A 338 1.54 9.88 -9.42
CA ILE A 338 2.72 9.25 -10.04
C ILE A 338 2.44 7.76 -10.23
N ALA A 339 1.96 7.07 -9.20
CA ALA A 339 1.60 5.66 -9.27
C ALA A 339 0.55 5.39 -10.37
N ALA A 340 -0.47 6.25 -10.49
CA ALA A 340 -1.47 6.16 -11.56
C ALA A 340 -0.83 6.36 -12.95
N GLY A 341 0.04 7.36 -13.10
CA GLY A 341 0.77 7.61 -14.35
C GLY A 341 1.68 6.46 -14.76
N GLU A 342 2.40 5.87 -13.80
CA GLU A 342 3.23 4.69 -14.05
C GLU A 342 2.37 3.47 -14.43
N GLY A 343 1.23 3.25 -13.76
CA GLY A 343 0.28 2.20 -14.12
C GLY A 343 -0.20 2.29 -15.55
N ALA A 344 -0.53 3.51 -16.01
CA ALA A 344 -0.89 3.76 -17.40
C ALA A 344 0.25 3.42 -18.36
N ARG A 345 1.48 3.88 -18.04
CA ARG A 345 2.68 3.63 -18.84
C ARG A 345 3.02 2.16 -18.93
N ALA A 346 3.01 1.44 -17.81
CA ALA A 346 3.24 0.00 -17.76
C ALA A 346 2.24 -0.78 -18.63
N ALA A 347 0.95 -0.41 -18.58
CA ALA A 347 -0.07 -1.06 -19.39
C ALA A 347 0.10 -0.79 -20.89
N LEU A 348 0.50 0.44 -21.26
CA LEU A 348 0.80 0.78 -22.67
C LEU A 348 1.99 -0.05 -23.18
N ALA A 349 3.06 -0.14 -22.41
CA ALA A 349 4.25 -0.93 -22.75
C ALA A 349 3.94 -2.44 -22.81
N ALA A 350 3.19 -2.96 -21.83
CA ALA A 350 2.73 -4.35 -21.84
C ALA A 350 1.88 -4.68 -23.06
N GLY A 351 1.01 -3.77 -23.50
CA GLY A 351 0.20 -3.95 -24.71
C GLY A 351 1.04 -4.01 -25.98
N VAL A 352 2.08 -3.20 -26.10
CA VAL A 352 3.04 -3.28 -27.22
C VAL A 352 3.73 -4.65 -27.21
N PHE A 353 4.20 -5.11 -26.06
CA PHE A 353 4.85 -6.40 -25.89
C PHE A 353 3.93 -7.59 -26.27
N VAL A 354 2.69 -7.58 -25.78
CA VAL A 354 1.72 -8.65 -26.06
C VAL A 354 1.40 -8.74 -27.56
N ARG A 355 1.14 -7.59 -28.21
CA ARG A 355 0.86 -7.55 -29.66
C ARG A 355 2.05 -8.01 -30.50
N ALA A 356 3.27 -7.62 -30.15
CA ALA A 356 4.48 -8.07 -30.85
C ALA A 356 4.65 -9.60 -30.77
N ARG A 357 4.30 -10.22 -29.64
CA ARG A 357 4.30 -11.69 -29.52
C ARG A 357 3.21 -12.36 -30.34
N GLN A 358 2.00 -11.78 -30.38
CA GLN A 358 0.88 -12.33 -31.16
C GLN A 358 1.14 -12.27 -32.66
N SER A 359 1.84 -11.24 -33.14
CA SER A 359 2.20 -11.08 -34.56
C SER A 359 3.42 -11.87 -35.01
N GLY A 360 4.10 -12.59 -34.10
CA GLY A 360 5.34 -13.32 -34.42
C GLY A 360 6.56 -12.43 -34.72
N THR A 361 6.46 -11.12 -34.51
CA THR A 361 7.52 -10.14 -34.79
C THR A 361 8.48 -9.94 -33.61
N ALA A 362 8.33 -10.73 -32.55
CA ALA A 362 9.13 -10.59 -31.32
C ALA A 362 10.50 -11.25 -31.41
N SER A 363 11.45 -10.61 -32.11
CA SER A 363 12.85 -10.59 -31.65
C SER A 363 12.97 -9.41 -30.68
N VAL A 364 12.66 -9.63 -29.40
CA VAL A 364 12.71 -8.58 -28.37
C VAL A 364 14.16 -8.37 -27.96
N GLN A 365 14.85 -7.45 -28.64
CA GLN A 365 15.96 -6.74 -28.03
C GLN A 365 15.36 -5.71 -27.07
N GLY A 366 15.76 -5.74 -25.81
CA GLY A 366 15.42 -4.71 -24.85
C GLY A 366 15.93 -3.35 -25.32
N PRO A 367 15.33 -2.24 -24.92
CA PRO A 367 15.82 -0.92 -25.27
C PRO A 367 17.23 -0.71 -24.72
N ALA A 368 18.10 -0.16 -25.60
CA ALA A 368 19.45 0.26 -25.27
C ALA A 368 19.48 1.43 -24.27
#